data_38edae7350e71e45a8461afc27f6a478
#
_entry.id   38edae7350e71e45a8461afc27f6a478
#
_cell.length_a   1.000
_cell.length_b   1.000
_cell.length_c   1.000
_cell.angle_alpha   90.00
_cell.angle_beta   90.00
_cell.angle_gamma   90.00
#
_symmetry.space_group_name_H-M   'P 1'
#
loop_
_entity.id
_entity.type
_entity.pdbx_description
1 polymer ?
#
loop_
_entity_poly.entity_id
_entity_poly.type
_entity_poly.pdbx_seq_one_letter_code
_entity_poly.pdbx_strand_id
1 'polypeptide(L)'
;MYKRQAEFSSRFEADGIEFEHPSEHLFSFNNPLGACPTCEGYGKIIGIDEDLVIPDKRKTIYEDAVACWRGETMRAWKDQLVANAYKFDFPIHTPFYQLTAEQKRLLWRGNEYFHGLNDFFAYIDSERRKIQFRVMKARYTGKTVCPDCGGSRLRKEALYVRIGGKTIADLVVMPVETLADFFASLELDAHDTKTAARILTEIRNRLQYLTAVSYTHLTLPT
;
A
#
# COMPACT_ATOMS: atom_id res chain seq x y z
N MET A 1 36.50 -28.58 19.85
CA MET A 1 35.18 -28.95 19.29
C MET A 1 34.10 -28.18 20.06
N TYR A 2 33.62 -27.03 19.56
CA TYR A 2 32.57 -26.28 20.22
C TYR A 2 31.25 -26.99 19.96
N LYS A 3 30.59 -27.49 21.04
CA LYS A 3 29.23 -28.02 20.94
C LYS A 3 28.29 -26.83 20.61
N ARG A 4 27.61 -26.91 19.47
CA ARG A 4 26.49 -26.00 19.18
C ARG A 4 25.42 -26.21 20.25
N GLN A 5 25.22 -25.21 21.09
CA GLN A 5 24.07 -25.15 21.98
C GLN A 5 22.90 -24.62 21.19
N ALA A 6 21.79 -25.33 21.21
CA ALA A 6 20.50 -24.83 20.70
C ALA A 6 19.64 -24.50 21.91
N GLU A 7 19.17 -23.26 21.97
CA GLU A 7 18.14 -22.84 22.95
C GLU A 7 16.77 -23.20 22.41
N PHE A 8 15.97 -23.84 23.25
CA PHE A 8 14.58 -24.16 22.94
C PHE A 8 13.69 -23.34 23.86
N SER A 9 12.79 -22.55 23.27
CA SER A 9 11.75 -21.81 23.98
C SER A 9 10.38 -22.45 23.74
N SER A 10 9.53 -22.47 24.74
CA SER A 10 8.11 -22.86 24.59
C SER A 10 7.25 -21.70 24.07
N ARG A 11 7.82 -20.52 23.95
CA ARG A 11 7.13 -19.35 23.40
C ARG A 11 7.14 -19.41 21.86
N PHE A 12 6.09 -18.92 21.26
CA PHE A 12 6.00 -18.79 19.81
C PHE A 12 6.77 -17.53 19.39
N GLU A 13 8.11 -17.63 19.44
CA GLU A 13 9.04 -16.53 19.18
C GLU A 13 10.21 -17.01 18.31
N ALA A 14 10.71 -16.11 17.46
CA ALA A 14 11.96 -16.30 16.71
C ALA A 14 12.65 -14.95 16.53
N ASP A 15 13.98 -14.92 16.64
CA ASP A 15 14.81 -13.72 16.45
C ASP A 15 14.38 -12.51 17.29
N GLY A 16 13.85 -12.73 18.50
CA GLY A 16 13.37 -11.69 19.41
C GLY A 16 11.99 -11.11 19.04
N ILE A 17 11.30 -11.71 18.07
CA ILE A 17 9.93 -11.36 17.71
C ILE A 17 8.99 -12.41 18.29
N GLU A 18 8.02 -11.98 19.09
CA GLU A 18 6.93 -12.82 19.59
C GLU A 18 5.81 -12.83 18.56
N PHE A 19 5.39 -14.03 18.13
CA PHE A 19 4.32 -14.20 17.15
C PHE A 19 3.01 -14.51 17.85
N GLU A 20 1.94 -13.92 17.39
CA GLU A 20 0.59 -14.32 17.81
C GLU A 20 0.21 -15.67 17.19
N HIS A 21 -0.46 -16.51 17.98
CA HIS A 21 -0.97 -17.80 17.48
C HIS A 21 -1.98 -17.55 16.35
N PRO A 22 -1.81 -18.18 15.19
CA PRO A 22 -2.75 -18.04 14.09
C PRO A 22 -4.15 -18.48 14.51
N SER A 23 -5.10 -17.56 14.43
CA SER A 23 -6.52 -17.82 14.65
C SER A 23 -7.31 -17.26 13.46
N GLU A 24 -8.55 -17.68 13.29
CA GLU A 24 -9.42 -17.13 12.25
C GLU A 24 -9.59 -15.62 12.38
N HIS A 25 -9.53 -15.10 13.62
CA HIS A 25 -9.67 -13.68 13.91
C HIS A 25 -8.46 -12.86 13.45
N LEU A 26 -7.26 -13.44 13.42
CA LEU A 26 -6.05 -12.79 12.93
C LEU A 26 -6.15 -12.43 11.43
N PHE A 27 -6.90 -13.21 10.67
CA PHE A 27 -7.08 -13.01 9.21
C PHE A 27 -8.34 -12.21 8.86
N SER A 28 -9.05 -11.69 9.86
CA SER A 28 -10.25 -10.88 9.67
C SER A 28 -9.98 -9.40 9.93
N PHE A 29 -10.11 -8.56 8.90
CA PHE A 29 -9.99 -7.11 9.06
C PHE A 29 -11.18 -6.46 9.82
N ASN A 30 -12.28 -7.21 10.03
CA ASN A 30 -13.43 -6.79 10.84
C ASN A 30 -13.26 -7.11 12.33
N ASN A 31 -12.17 -7.79 12.71
CA ASN A 31 -11.86 -8.12 14.08
C ASN A 31 -10.66 -7.32 14.56
N PRO A 32 -10.68 -6.72 15.75
CA PRO A 32 -9.54 -5.95 16.29
C PRO A 32 -8.22 -6.72 16.34
N LEU A 33 -8.27 -8.06 16.46
CA LEU A 33 -7.08 -8.92 16.47
C LEU A 33 -6.41 -9.01 15.09
N GLY A 34 -7.18 -8.89 14.00
CA GLY A 34 -6.66 -8.97 12.64
C GLY A 34 -6.56 -7.63 11.93
N ALA A 35 -7.33 -6.64 12.36
CA ALA A 35 -7.35 -5.32 11.76
C ALA A 35 -6.00 -4.58 11.92
N CYS A 36 -5.59 -3.87 10.88
CA CYS A 36 -4.45 -2.95 10.98
C CYS A 36 -4.74 -1.87 12.03
N PRO A 37 -3.88 -1.67 13.03
CA PRO A 37 -4.14 -0.73 14.12
C PRO A 37 -4.20 0.73 13.66
N THR A 38 -3.52 1.08 12.56
CA THR A 38 -3.46 2.46 12.04
C THR A 38 -4.72 2.87 11.30
N CYS A 39 -5.31 1.96 10.52
CA CYS A 39 -6.53 2.25 9.76
C CYS A 39 -7.76 1.47 10.25
N GLU A 40 -7.63 0.75 11.36
CA GLU A 40 -8.74 -0.01 11.98
C GLU A 40 -9.49 -0.93 11.01
N GLY A 41 -8.76 -1.50 10.04
CA GLY A 41 -9.34 -2.38 9.02
C GLY A 41 -9.95 -1.67 7.82
N TYR A 42 -9.91 -0.34 7.75
CA TYR A 42 -10.44 0.40 6.58
C TYR A 42 -9.51 0.36 5.35
N GLY A 43 -8.22 0.10 5.54
CA GLY A 43 -7.21 0.09 4.47
C GLY A 43 -6.83 1.48 3.95
N LYS A 44 -7.52 2.51 4.43
CA LYS A 44 -7.31 3.92 4.07
C LYS A 44 -7.30 4.79 5.32
N ILE A 45 -6.55 5.88 5.26
CA ILE A 45 -6.51 6.91 6.30
C ILE A 45 -6.77 8.28 5.66
N ILE A 46 -7.07 9.26 6.50
CA ILE A 46 -7.13 10.65 6.06
C ILE A 46 -5.70 11.19 6.02
N GLY A 47 -5.22 11.55 4.85
CA GLY A 47 -3.87 12.04 4.62
C GLY A 47 -3.78 12.94 3.40
N ILE A 48 -2.56 13.32 3.03
CA ILE A 48 -2.34 14.09 1.79
C ILE A 48 -2.53 13.15 0.60
N ASP A 49 -3.42 13.52 -0.30
CA ASP A 49 -3.81 12.74 -1.46
C ASP A 49 -2.98 13.17 -2.68
N GLU A 50 -2.21 12.24 -3.25
CA GLU A 50 -1.38 12.49 -4.43
C GLU A 50 -2.21 12.95 -5.62
N ASP A 51 -3.42 12.42 -5.83
CA ASP A 51 -4.26 12.78 -6.95
C ASP A 51 -4.81 14.22 -6.82
N LEU A 52 -4.96 14.71 -5.59
CA LEU A 52 -5.30 16.11 -5.33
C LEU A 52 -4.08 17.04 -5.49
N VAL A 53 -2.89 16.57 -5.10
CA VAL A 53 -1.64 17.32 -5.24
C VAL A 53 -1.21 17.42 -6.69
N ILE A 54 -1.41 16.34 -7.46
CA ILE A 54 -1.03 16.22 -8.89
C ILE A 54 -2.26 15.78 -9.70
N PRO A 55 -3.21 16.69 -9.93
CA PRO A 55 -4.48 16.35 -10.56
C PRO A 55 -4.37 16.03 -12.05
N ASP A 56 -3.36 16.56 -12.74
CA ASP A 56 -3.08 16.21 -14.14
C ASP A 56 -1.67 15.61 -14.26
N LYS A 57 -1.63 14.29 -14.27
CA LYS A 57 -0.38 13.52 -14.37
C LYS A 57 0.31 13.62 -15.74
N ARG A 58 -0.34 14.21 -16.75
CA ARG A 58 0.25 14.46 -18.07
C ARG A 58 1.14 15.68 -18.08
N LYS A 59 0.97 16.58 -17.12
CA LYS A 59 1.82 17.76 -16.96
C LYS A 59 3.18 17.38 -16.40
N THR A 60 4.16 18.19 -16.76
CA THR A 60 5.50 18.13 -16.22
C THR A 60 5.62 18.99 -14.96
N ILE A 61 6.66 18.79 -14.18
CA ILE A 61 6.91 19.66 -13.00
C ILE A 61 7.09 21.12 -13.45
N TYR A 62 7.76 21.32 -14.57
CA TYR A 62 7.95 22.66 -15.16
C TYR A 62 6.62 23.33 -15.52
N GLU A 63 5.63 22.57 -16.03
CA GLU A 63 4.28 23.03 -16.41
C GLU A 63 3.28 23.06 -15.24
N ASP A 64 3.75 23.14 -14.01
CA ASP A 64 2.92 23.21 -12.82
C ASP A 64 2.04 21.95 -12.60
N ALA A 65 2.62 20.75 -12.77
CA ALA A 65 1.94 19.51 -12.40
C ALA A 65 1.53 19.53 -10.92
N VAL A 66 2.41 20.03 -10.04
CA VAL A 66 2.19 20.13 -8.59
C VAL A 66 1.29 21.32 -8.27
N ALA A 67 0.02 21.04 -7.98
CA ALA A 67 -0.99 22.09 -7.78
C ALA A 67 -0.75 22.94 -6.53
N CYS A 68 -0.19 22.37 -5.46
CA CYS A 68 0.05 23.10 -4.21
C CYS A 68 1.21 24.10 -4.28
N TRP A 69 2.06 24.01 -5.30
CA TRP A 69 3.17 24.96 -5.53
C TRP A 69 2.77 26.10 -6.48
N ARG A 70 1.53 26.12 -6.96
CA ARG A 70 1.02 27.20 -7.80
C ARG A 70 0.77 28.47 -6.98
N GLY A 71 0.91 29.62 -7.63
CA GLY A 71 0.74 30.94 -7.00
C GLY A 71 2.04 31.53 -6.48
N GLU A 72 2.09 32.84 -6.38
CA GLU A 72 3.33 33.62 -6.10
C GLU A 72 4.03 33.19 -4.82
N THR A 73 3.26 32.97 -3.75
CA THR A 73 3.82 32.67 -2.42
C THR A 73 4.46 31.28 -2.34
N MET A 74 3.91 30.29 -3.07
CA MET A 74 4.35 28.89 -2.98
C MET A 74 5.27 28.48 -4.12
N ARG A 75 5.41 29.33 -5.13
CA ARG A 75 6.24 29.08 -6.30
C ARG A 75 7.72 28.84 -5.96
N ALA A 76 8.21 29.47 -4.91
CA ALA A 76 9.59 29.29 -4.45
C ALA A 76 9.98 27.83 -4.20
N TRP A 77 9.03 26.96 -3.80
CA TRP A 77 9.26 25.53 -3.63
C TRP A 77 9.55 24.83 -4.96
N LYS A 78 8.78 25.15 -6.00
CA LYS A 78 9.02 24.67 -7.36
C LYS A 78 10.34 25.22 -7.91
N ASP A 79 10.58 26.53 -7.76
CA ASP A 79 11.75 27.19 -8.31
C ASP A 79 13.04 26.61 -7.71
N GLN A 80 13.04 26.24 -6.43
CA GLN A 80 14.16 25.56 -5.80
C GLN A 80 14.48 24.21 -6.47
N LEU A 81 13.48 23.39 -6.74
CA LEU A 81 13.65 22.12 -7.47
C LEU A 81 14.15 22.38 -8.89
N VAL A 82 13.51 23.27 -9.65
CA VAL A 82 13.87 23.58 -11.03
C VAL A 82 15.30 24.09 -11.16
N ALA A 83 15.70 25.01 -10.29
CA ALA A 83 17.06 25.58 -10.29
C ALA A 83 18.16 24.55 -9.98
N ASN A 84 17.86 23.51 -9.21
CA ASN A 84 18.85 22.52 -8.79
C ASN A 84 18.72 21.16 -9.48
N ALA A 85 17.70 20.94 -10.32
CA ALA A 85 17.40 19.64 -10.94
C ALA A 85 18.58 19.00 -11.67
N TYR A 86 19.43 19.84 -12.30
CA TYR A 86 20.62 19.39 -13.03
C TYR A 86 21.70 18.74 -12.13
N LYS A 87 21.69 19.02 -10.81
CA LYS A 87 22.69 18.49 -9.87
C LYS A 87 22.46 17.00 -9.53
N PHE A 88 21.24 16.55 -9.69
CA PHE A 88 20.83 15.17 -9.39
C PHE A 88 20.01 14.54 -10.53
N ASP A 89 20.14 15.09 -11.72
CA ASP A 89 19.58 14.59 -12.97
C ASP A 89 18.05 14.33 -12.91
N PHE A 90 17.31 15.27 -12.31
CA PHE A 90 15.86 15.16 -12.20
C PHE A 90 15.16 15.68 -13.46
N PRO A 91 14.31 14.88 -14.13
CA PRO A 91 13.71 15.22 -15.42
C PRO A 91 12.48 16.12 -15.26
N ILE A 92 12.67 17.41 -15.06
CA ILE A 92 11.59 18.41 -14.84
C ILE A 92 10.63 18.59 -16.03
N HIS A 93 11.05 18.20 -17.24
CA HIS A 93 10.26 18.29 -18.47
C HIS A 93 9.56 16.96 -18.84
N THR A 94 9.73 15.90 -18.03
CA THR A 94 9.04 14.62 -18.24
C THR A 94 7.66 14.66 -17.58
N PRO A 95 6.58 14.19 -18.26
CA PRO A 95 5.27 14.08 -17.67
C PRO A 95 5.29 13.23 -16.39
N PHE A 96 4.51 13.63 -15.37
CA PHE A 96 4.55 12.96 -14.07
C PHE A 96 4.25 11.46 -14.13
N TYR A 97 3.37 11.01 -15.03
CA TYR A 97 3.05 9.58 -15.16
C TYR A 97 4.23 8.75 -15.66
N GLN A 98 5.20 9.36 -16.38
CA GLN A 98 6.40 8.69 -16.90
C GLN A 98 7.57 8.68 -15.90
N LEU A 99 7.48 9.43 -14.80
CA LEU A 99 8.51 9.43 -13.77
C LEU A 99 8.61 8.05 -13.12
N THR A 100 9.85 7.62 -12.86
CA THR A 100 10.12 6.38 -12.15
C THR A 100 9.61 6.45 -10.70
N ALA A 101 9.42 5.30 -10.07
CA ALA A 101 9.03 5.24 -8.65
C ALA A 101 10.04 5.95 -7.73
N GLU A 102 11.33 5.94 -8.08
CA GLU A 102 12.38 6.63 -7.33
C GLU A 102 12.30 8.14 -7.50
N GLN A 103 12.07 8.62 -8.74
CA GLN A 103 11.89 10.05 -9.01
C GLN A 103 10.64 10.59 -8.30
N LYS A 104 9.53 9.84 -8.30
CA LYS A 104 8.34 10.20 -7.53
C LYS A 104 8.63 10.25 -6.03
N ARG A 105 9.32 9.25 -5.47
CA ARG A 105 9.73 9.26 -4.05
C ARG A 105 10.64 10.45 -3.73
N LEU A 106 11.55 10.80 -4.64
CA LEU A 106 12.44 11.95 -4.48
C LEU A 106 11.66 13.26 -4.45
N LEU A 107 10.66 13.43 -5.33
CA LEU A 107 9.77 14.59 -5.33
C LEU A 107 9.04 14.77 -3.98
N TRP A 108 8.63 13.65 -3.36
CA TRP A 108 7.99 13.68 -2.05
C TRP A 108 8.95 13.94 -0.91
N ARG A 109 10.13 13.31 -0.91
CA ARG A 109 11.10 13.39 0.20
C ARG A 109 11.98 14.63 0.15
N GLY A 110 12.32 15.12 -1.05
CA GLY A 110 13.36 16.09 -1.24
C GLY A 110 14.77 15.49 -1.09
N ASN A 111 15.78 16.35 -1.17
CA ASN A 111 17.19 16.04 -0.94
C ASN A 111 17.92 17.29 -0.42
N GLU A 112 19.26 17.26 -0.37
CA GLU A 112 20.09 18.40 0.08
C GLU A 112 19.94 19.66 -0.79
N TYR A 113 19.41 19.57 -2.01
CA TYR A 113 19.28 20.67 -2.97
C TYR A 113 17.88 21.27 -3.05
N PHE A 114 16.86 20.55 -2.62
CA PHE A 114 15.48 21.05 -2.61
C PHE A 114 14.62 20.38 -1.53
N HIS A 115 13.66 21.11 -1.03
CA HIS A 115 12.66 20.61 -0.10
C HIS A 115 11.49 19.93 -0.86
N GLY A 116 11.18 18.69 -0.48
CA GLY A 116 10.14 17.90 -1.10
C GLY A 116 8.72 18.29 -0.67
N LEU A 117 7.74 17.56 -1.22
CA LEU A 117 6.34 17.74 -0.87
C LEU A 117 6.06 17.46 0.62
N ASN A 118 6.77 16.52 1.24
CA ASN A 118 6.64 16.25 2.67
C ASN A 118 7.04 17.47 3.51
N ASP A 119 8.15 18.12 3.17
CA ASP A 119 8.61 19.32 3.85
C ASP A 119 7.64 20.48 3.64
N PHE A 120 7.09 20.59 2.42
CA PHE A 120 6.05 21.58 2.12
C PHE A 120 4.83 21.40 3.03
N PHE A 121 4.30 20.18 3.15
CA PHE A 121 3.15 19.94 4.02
C PHE A 121 3.48 20.05 5.51
N ALA A 122 4.71 19.72 5.92
CA ALA A 122 5.20 19.97 7.27
C ALA A 122 5.25 21.49 7.58
N TYR A 123 5.72 22.30 6.62
CA TYR A 123 5.67 23.76 6.72
C TYR A 123 4.22 24.27 6.84
N ILE A 124 3.31 23.79 6.00
CA ILE A 124 1.87 24.13 6.09
C ILE A 124 1.31 23.78 7.47
N ASP A 125 1.71 22.65 8.04
CA ASP A 125 1.29 22.23 9.38
C ASP A 125 1.86 23.10 10.49
N SER A 126 3.11 23.56 10.39
CA SER A 126 3.70 24.46 11.36
C SER A 126 2.97 25.82 11.44
N GLU A 127 2.43 26.25 10.29
CA GLU A 127 1.71 27.53 10.13
C GLU A 127 0.17 27.39 10.33
N ARG A 128 -0.32 26.30 10.91
CA ARG A 128 -1.77 26.00 11.12
C ARG A 128 -2.57 27.09 11.82
N ARG A 129 -1.94 28.00 12.53
CA ARG A 129 -2.59 29.16 13.18
C ARG A 129 -3.26 30.06 12.16
N LYS A 130 -2.72 30.17 10.94
CA LYS A 130 -3.27 30.99 9.86
C LYS A 130 -4.34 30.22 9.09
N ILE A 131 -5.52 30.81 8.95
CA ILE A 131 -6.69 30.17 8.29
C ILE A 131 -6.34 29.70 6.88
N GLN A 132 -5.60 30.49 6.12
CA GLN A 132 -5.21 30.18 4.74
C GLN A 132 -4.45 28.84 4.61
N PHE A 133 -3.57 28.51 5.56
CA PHE A 133 -2.84 27.24 5.53
C PHE A 133 -3.71 26.05 5.92
N ARG A 134 -4.68 26.24 6.82
CA ARG A 134 -5.68 25.20 7.13
C ARG A 134 -6.54 24.88 5.92
N VAL A 135 -7.02 25.90 5.21
CA VAL A 135 -7.80 25.73 3.98
C VAL A 135 -6.97 25.08 2.89
N MET A 136 -5.71 25.50 2.75
CA MET A 136 -4.79 24.89 1.78
C MET A 136 -4.58 23.41 2.07
N LYS A 137 -4.27 23.03 3.32
CA LYS A 137 -4.12 21.62 3.69
C LYS A 137 -5.38 20.82 3.42
N ALA A 138 -6.55 21.33 3.84
CA ALA A 138 -7.83 20.65 3.64
C ALA A 138 -8.11 20.37 2.15
N ARG A 139 -7.70 21.25 1.24
CA ARG A 139 -7.84 21.06 -0.22
C ARG A 139 -7.08 19.86 -0.75
N TYR A 140 -5.95 19.51 -0.14
CA TYR A 140 -5.08 18.40 -0.56
C TYR A 140 -5.21 17.18 0.36
N THR A 141 -6.14 17.21 1.31
CA THR A 141 -6.42 16.10 2.21
C THR A 141 -7.54 15.23 1.63
N GLY A 142 -7.30 13.94 1.54
CA GLY A 142 -8.24 12.96 1.03
C GLY A 142 -8.09 11.61 1.71
N LYS A 143 -8.75 10.58 1.16
CA LYS A 143 -8.61 9.20 1.62
C LYS A 143 -7.43 8.54 0.89
N THR A 144 -6.33 8.38 1.59
CA THR A 144 -5.11 7.76 1.07
C THR A 144 -4.97 6.33 1.54
N VAL A 145 -4.20 5.52 0.81
CA VAL A 145 -3.88 4.15 1.23
C VAL A 145 -3.11 4.21 2.55
N CYS A 146 -3.48 3.36 3.49
CA CYS A 146 -2.80 3.27 4.77
C CYS A 146 -1.32 2.88 4.57
N PRO A 147 -0.34 3.65 5.06
CA PRO A 147 1.08 3.38 4.86
C PRO A 147 1.55 2.10 5.56
N ASP A 148 0.91 1.71 6.66
CA ASP A 148 1.33 0.56 7.45
C ASP A 148 0.90 -0.76 6.83
N CYS A 149 -0.36 -0.87 6.40
CA CYS A 149 -0.87 -2.10 5.81
C CYS A 149 -0.86 -2.10 4.27
N GLY A 150 -0.48 -0.99 3.62
CA GLY A 150 -0.49 -0.90 2.16
C GLY A 150 -1.85 -1.17 1.51
N GLY A 151 -2.95 -0.97 2.25
CA GLY A 151 -4.31 -1.25 1.78
C GLY A 151 -4.80 -2.68 2.07
N SER A 152 -3.97 -3.59 2.61
CA SER A 152 -4.37 -4.96 2.94
C SER A 152 -5.42 -5.04 4.05
N ARG A 153 -5.60 -3.97 4.83
CA ARG A 153 -6.49 -3.85 5.99
C ARG A 153 -6.07 -4.67 7.22
N LEU A 154 -5.13 -5.58 7.04
CA LEU A 154 -4.67 -6.51 8.08
C LEU A 154 -3.40 -6.00 8.75
N ARG A 155 -3.18 -6.45 9.97
CA ARG A 155 -1.92 -6.24 10.68
C ARG A 155 -0.80 -7.08 10.06
N LYS A 156 0.44 -6.67 10.33
CA LYS A 156 1.63 -7.31 9.73
C LYS A 156 1.76 -8.78 10.11
N GLU A 157 1.37 -9.14 11.32
CA GLU A 157 1.43 -10.51 11.84
C GLU A 157 0.62 -11.49 11.00
N ALA A 158 -0.53 -11.07 10.48
CA ALA A 158 -1.33 -11.87 9.57
C ALA A 158 -0.63 -12.18 8.23
N LEU A 159 0.34 -11.32 7.82
CA LEU A 159 1.08 -11.48 6.58
C LEU A 159 2.30 -12.41 6.71
N TYR A 160 2.65 -12.82 7.93
CA TYR A 160 3.70 -13.82 8.14
C TYR A 160 3.25 -15.23 7.73
N VAL A 161 1.95 -15.51 7.81
CA VAL A 161 1.38 -16.78 7.37
C VAL A 161 1.24 -16.82 5.86
N ARG A 162 1.79 -17.86 5.25
CA ARG A 162 1.78 -18.05 3.79
C ARG A 162 1.25 -19.42 3.42
N ILE A 163 0.51 -19.47 2.33
CA ILE A 163 0.03 -20.69 1.70
C ILE A 163 0.55 -20.71 0.25
N GLY A 164 1.30 -21.73 -0.15
CA GLY A 164 1.92 -21.76 -1.46
C GLY A 164 2.77 -20.50 -1.75
N GLY A 165 3.46 -19.95 -0.74
CA GLY A 165 4.28 -18.75 -0.86
C GLY A 165 3.50 -17.42 -0.89
N LYS A 166 2.17 -17.44 -0.87
CA LYS A 166 1.29 -16.24 -0.92
C LYS A 166 0.70 -15.92 0.44
N THR A 167 0.61 -14.64 0.76
CA THR A 167 -0.11 -14.14 1.93
C THR A 167 -1.60 -14.00 1.63
N ILE A 168 -2.44 -13.88 2.66
CA ILE A 168 -3.87 -13.60 2.47
C ILE A 168 -4.10 -12.27 1.71
N ALA A 169 -3.25 -11.27 1.92
CA ALA A 169 -3.35 -9.99 1.21
C ALA A 169 -3.07 -10.16 -0.29
N ASP A 170 -2.09 -11.02 -0.66
CA ASP A 170 -1.82 -11.32 -2.06
C ASP A 170 -3.00 -12.05 -2.71
N LEU A 171 -3.61 -13.00 -1.99
CA LEU A 171 -4.73 -13.79 -2.51
C LEU A 171 -6.00 -12.95 -2.73
N VAL A 172 -6.30 -12.01 -1.81
CA VAL A 172 -7.53 -11.20 -1.88
C VAL A 172 -7.52 -10.22 -3.06
N VAL A 173 -6.35 -9.78 -3.53
CA VAL A 173 -6.25 -8.85 -4.68
C VAL A 173 -6.13 -9.58 -6.02
N MET A 174 -6.03 -10.91 -6.03
CA MET A 174 -5.97 -11.68 -7.27
C MET A 174 -7.31 -11.65 -8.02
N PRO A 175 -7.29 -11.60 -9.37
CA PRO A 175 -8.46 -11.91 -10.17
C PRO A 175 -9.01 -13.30 -9.82
N VAL A 176 -10.34 -13.47 -9.87
CA VAL A 176 -11.00 -14.71 -9.44
C VAL A 176 -10.49 -15.94 -10.23
N GLU A 177 -10.23 -15.79 -11.52
CA GLU A 177 -9.68 -16.86 -12.38
C GLU A 177 -8.28 -17.27 -11.90
N THR A 178 -7.37 -16.30 -11.72
CA THR A 178 -6.02 -16.55 -11.22
C THR A 178 -6.04 -17.20 -9.83
N LEU A 179 -6.98 -16.78 -8.97
CA LEU A 179 -7.16 -17.36 -7.65
C LEU A 179 -7.67 -18.80 -7.73
N ALA A 180 -8.58 -19.11 -8.68
CA ALA A 180 -9.05 -20.46 -8.92
C ALA A 180 -7.91 -21.38 -9.39
N ASP A 181 -7.09 -20.92 -10.34
CA ASP A 181 -5.91 -21.64 -10.82
C ASP A 181 -4.90 -21.88 -9.71
N PHE A 182 -4.66 -20.89 -8.85
CA PHE A 182 -3.79 -21.03 -7.69
C PHE A 182 -4.26 -22.14 -6.75
N PHE A 183 -5.56 -22.17 -6.38
CA PHE A 183 -6.07 -23.22 -5.50
C PHE A 183 -6.22 -24.59 -6.20
N ALA A 184 -6.33 -24.63 -7.53
CA ALA A 184 -6.32 -25.87 -8.29
C ALA A 184 -4.93 -26.52 -8.31
N SER A 185 -3.88 -25.70 -8.47
CA SER A 185 -2.48 -26.14 -8.56
C SER A 185 -1.76 -26.17 -7.20
N LEU A 186 -2.43 -25.87 -6.10
CA LEU A 186 -1.81 -25.81 -4.77
C LEU A 186 -1.37 -27.21 -4.31
N GLU A 187 -0.08 -27.39 -4.16
CA GLU A 187 0.53 -28.59 -3.60
C GLU A 187 0.79 -28.38 -2.10
N LEU A 188 0.29 -29.29 -1.29
CA LEU A 188 0.50 -29.36 0.15
C LEU A 188 1.10 -30.70 0.52
N ASP A 189 1.74 -30.78 1.67
CA ASP A 189 2.20 -32.07 2.17
C ASP A 189 1.02 -33.02 2.50
N ALA A 190 1.32 -34.29 2.78
CA ALA A 190 0.29 -35.33 3.00
C ALA A 190 -0.58 -35.04 4.24
N HIS A 191 -0.01 -34.42 5.28
CA HIS A 191 -0.73 -34.06 6.51
C HIS A 191 -1.66 -32.89 6.24
N ASP A 192 -1.16 -31.81 5.66
CA ASP A 192 -1.93 -30.60 5.38
C ASP A 192 -3.00 -30.84 4.32
N THR A 193 -2.72 -31.68 3.31
CA THR A 193 -3.71 -32.10 2.30
C THR A 193 -4.90 -32.77 2.98
N LYS A 194 -4.66 -33.68 3.92
CA LYS A 194 -5.74 -34.41 4.64
C LYS A 194 -6.52 -33.45 5.53
N THR A 195 -5.82 -32.59 6.25
CA THR A 195 -6.41 -31.62 7.19
C THR A 195 -7.25 -30.58 6.47
N ALA A 196 -6.76 -30.02 5.37
CA ALA A 196 -7.41 -28.97 4.62
C ALA A 196 -8.40 -29.46 3.54
N ALA A 197 -8.50 -30.78 3.30
CA ALA A 197 -9.28 -31.34 2.16
C ALA A 197 -10.69 -30.76 2.05
N ARG A 198 -11.44 -30.70 3.14
CA ARG A 198 -12.81 -30.18 3.17
C ARG A 198 -12.85 -28.68 2.82
N ILE A 199 -11.94 -27.90 3.41
CA ILE A 199 -11.88 -26.44 3.21
C ILE A 199 -11.47 -26.14 1.78
N LEU A 200 -10.49 -26.84 1.24
CA LEU A 200 -10.03 -26.66 -0.15
C LEU A 200 -11.12 -27.01 -1.16
N THR A 201 -11.89 -28.07 -0.90
CA THR A 201 -13.04 -28.42 -1.74
C THR A 201 -14.08 -27.30 -1.75
N GLU A 202 -14.41 -26.76 -0.59
CA GLU A 202 -15.35 -25.65 -0.46
C GLU A 202 -14.86 -24.38 -1.17
N ILE A 203 -13.59 -24.03 -1.01
CA ILE A 203 -12.97 -22.88 -1.69
C ILE A 203 -13.05 -23.05 -3.21
N ARG A 204 -12.64 -24.22 -3.73
CA ARG A 204 -12.66 -24.51 -5.17
C ARG A 204 -14.07 -24.44 -5.74
N ASN A 205 -15.05 -25.00 -5.07
CA ASN A 205 -16.45 -24.94 -5.49
C ASN A 205 -16.97 -23.50 -5.56
N ARG A 206 -16.66 -22.68 -4.54
CA ARG A 206 -17.08 -21.27 -4.53
C ARG A 206 -16.40 -20.45 -5.62
N LEU A 207 -15.12 -20.66 -5.86
CA LEU A 207 -14.39 -19.98 -6.93
C LEU A 207 -14.92 -20.37 -8.30
N GLN A 208 -15.18 -21.65 -8.53
CA GLN A 208 -15.79 -22.15 -9.76
C GLN A 208 -17.18 -21.54 -10.00
N TYR A 209 -18.00 -21.44 -8.95
CA TYR A 209 -19.30 -20.79 -9.03
C TYR A 209 -19.18 -19.30 -9.39
N LEU A 210 -18.28 -18.56 -8.75
CA LEU A 210 -18.02 -17.15 -9.04
C LEU A 210 -17.56 -16.95 -10.49
N THR A 211 -16.69 -17.81 -10.99
CA THR A 211 -16.21 -17.77 -12.39
C THR A 211 -17.37 -18.01 -13.36
N ALA A 212 -18.21 -19.01 -13.11
CA ALA A 212 -19.36 -19.33 -13.96
C ALA A 212 -20.39 -18.19 -14.01
N VAL A 213 -20.70 -17.54 -12.87
CA VAL A 213 -21.65 -16.42 -12.80
C VAL A 213 -21.11 -15.18 -13.51
N SER A 214 -19.80 -14.89 -13.39
CA SER A 214 -19.18 -13.73 -14.05
C SER A 214 -19.28 -13.82 -15.58
N TYR A 215 -19.14 -15.00 -16.15
CA TYR A 215 -19.31 -15.22 -17.59
C TYR A 215 -20.76 -15.01 -18.07
N THR A 216 -21.74 -15.39 -17.27
CA THR A 216 -23.18 -15.27 -17.67
C THR A 216 -23.65 -13.82 -17.67
N HIS A 217 -23.09 -12.95 -16.82
CA HIS A 217 -23.46 -11.54 -16.77
C HIS A 217 -22.75 -10.64 -17.81
N LEU A 218 -21.57 -11.05 -18.30
CA LEU A 218 -20.84 -10.31 -19.33
C LEU A 218 -21.27 -10.64 -20.77
N THR A 219 -22.05 -11.70 -20.97
CA THR A 219 -22.51 -12.19 -22.29
C THR A 219 -24.00 -11.96 -22.55
N LEU A 220 -24.65 -11.03 -21.85
CA LEU A 220 -26.00 -10.62 -22.23
C LEU A 220 -25.90 -9.88 -23.58
N PRO A 221 -26.53 -10.38 -24.65
CA PRO A 221 -26.59 -9.70 -25.93
C PRO A 221 -27.36 -8.40 -25.78
N THR A 222 -26.73 -7.29 -26.18
CA THR A 222 -27.36 -5.98 -26.36
C THR A 222 -28.46 -6.05 -27.42
#